data_9012a0fd7fa957f60ba4dd778c406520
#
_entry.id   9012a0fd7fa957f60ba4dd778c406520
#
_cell.length_a   1.000
_cell.length_b   1.000
_cell.length_c   1.000
_cell.angle_alpha   90.00
_cell.angle_beta   90.00
_cell.angle_gamma   90.00
#
_symmetry.space_group_name_H-M   'P 1'
#
loop_
_entity.id
_entity.type
_entity.pdbx_description
1 polymer ?
#
loop_
_entity_poly.entity_id
_entity_poly.type
_entity_poly.pdbx_seq_one_letter_code
_entity_poly.pdbx_strand_id
1 'polypeptide(L)'
;MKEQIQIFDTTLRDGEQVPGCKLNTQQKLEIAKELEELGVNVIEAGFPVSSPGDFDAVKQISETIKGTTVCGLSRAVDKDIEIAAEALKNADNPRIHTGIGTSDFHIYSKLMTTPEKVIERTEYAVRTARNLCAEVEFYAEDAGRTDNAFLAKVVEKAIASGATIINIPDTTGYCLPEQYGEKIKYLMDHVPNMDQA
;
A
#
# COMPACT_ATOMS: atom_id res chain seq x y z
N MET A 1 22.00 -9.49 -12.99
CA MET A 1 21.90 -8.14 -12.39
C MET A 1 21.93 -8.32 -10.89
N LYS A 2 22.48 -7.38 -10.12
CA LYS A 2 22.36 -7.45 -8.65
C LYS A 2 20.91 -7.13 -8.32
N GLU A 3 20.25 -7.96 -7.51
CA GLU A 3 18.95 -7.65 -6.95
C GLU A 3 19.07 -6.39 -6.09
N GLN A 4 18.17 -5.44 -6.30
CA GLN A 4 18.14 -4.18 -5.54
C GLN A 4 16.99 -4.27 -4.54
N ILE A 5 17.32 -4.15 -3.25
CA ILE A 5 16.32 -4.03 -2.20
C ILE A 5 15.88 -2.58 -2.11
N GLN A 6 14.56 -2.34 -2.04
CA GLN A 6 13.98 -1.03 -1.76
C GLN A 6 13.51 -0.95 -0.31
N ILE A 7 13.75 0.19 0.31
CA ILE A 7 13.26 0.49 1.65
C ILE A 7 11.99 1.32 1.53
N PHE A 8 10.88 0.79 2.06
CA PHE A 8 9.59 1.44 2.18
C PHE A 8 9.39 1.86 3.63
N ASP A 9 9.46 3.16 3.90
CA ASP A 9 9.29 3.70 5.25
C ASP A 9 7.84 4.09 5.52
N THR A 10 7.28 3.63 6.63
CA THR A 10 5.89 3.87 7.03
C THR A 10 5.75 4.71 8.31
N THR A 11 6.82 5.38 8.73
CA THR A 11 6.82 6.20 9.95
C THR A 11 5.70 7.23 9.96
N LEU A 12 5.44 7.88 8.83
CA LEU A 12 4.45 8.96 8.70
C LEU A 12 3.02 8.46 8.48
N ARG A 13 2.80 7.15 8.39
CA ARG A 13 1.46 6.55 8.25
C ARG A 13 1.21 5.52 9.35
N ASP A 14 1.82 4.34 9.30
CA ASP A 14 1.61 3.28 10.28
C ASP A 14 2.23 3.63 11.63
N GLY A 15 3.44 4.15 11.63
CA GLY A 15 4.14 4.58 12.82
C GLY A 15 3.40 5.65 13.61
N GLU A 16 2.71 6.58 12.93
CA GLU A 16 1.91 7.64 13.56
C GLU A 16 0.63 7.12 14.25
N GLN A 17 0.16 5.92 13.88
CA GLN A 17 -1.05 5.33 14.48
C GLN A 17 -0.83 4.83 15.92
N VAL A 18 0.40 4.76 16.38
CA VAL A 18 0.73 4.39 17.76
C VAL A 18 0.21 5.49 18.72
N PRO A 19 -0.50 5.13 19.81
CA PRO A 19 -0.98 6.11 20.77
C PRO A 19 0.13 7.03 21.30
N GLY A 20 -0.08 8.34 21.18
CA GLY A 20 0.90 9.35 21.59
C GLY A 20 1.89 9.79 20.51
N CYS A 21 1.88 9.17 19.33
CA CYS A 21 2.80 9.49 18.23
C CYS A 21 2.18 10.41 17.14
N LYS A 22 1.06 11.07 17.45
CA LYS A 22 0.42 11.97 16.49
C LYS A 22 1.30 13.17 16.16
N LEU A 23 1.55 13.40 14.87
CA LEU A 23 2.37 14.47 14.33
C LEU A 23 1.50 15.57 13.70
N ASN A 24 1.96 16.81 13.78
CA ASN A 24 1.40 17.88 12.95
C ASN A 24 2.08 17.92 11.58
N THR A 25 1.51 18.70 10.64
CA THR A 25 2.01 18.78 9.26
C THR A 25 3.48 19.21 9.20
N GLN A 26 3.91 20.16 10.01
CA GLN A 26 5.29 20.63 10.03
C GLN A 26 6.26 19.54 10.48
N GLN A 27 5.91 18.79 11.53
CA GLN A 27 6.72 17.67 12.02
C GLN A 27 6.81 16.54 10.99
N LYS A 28 5.68 16.22 10.31
CA LYS A 28 5.69 15.25 9.21
C LYS A 28 6.62 15.68 8.08
N LEU A 29 6.63 16.96 7.73
CA LEU A 29 7.48 17.50 6.68
C LEU A 29 8.97 17.46 7.07
N GLU A 30 9.31 17.74 8.32
CA GLU A 30 10.68 17.63 8.83
C GLU A 30 11.16 16.16 8.77
N ILE A 31 10.37 15.23 9.26
CA ILE A 31 10.70 13.79 9.21
C ILE A 31 10.83 13.31 7.77
N ALA A 32 9.94 13.74 6.85
CA ALA A 32 10.02 13.36 5.45
C ALA A 32 11.35 13.78 4.81
N LYS A 33 11.86 14.96 5.13
CA LYS A 33 13.18 15.44 4.65
C LYS A 33 14.33 14.60 5.20
N GLU A 34 14.29 14.28 6.49
CA GLU A 34 15.31 13.41 7.11
C GLU A 34 15.30 12.00 6.52
N LEU A 35 14.11 11.45 6.19
CA LEU A 35 13.98 10.18 5.50
C LEU A 35 14.53 10.22 4.07
N GLU A 36 14.31 11.33 3.34
CA GLU A 36 14.90 11.54 2.03
C GLU A 36 16.43 11.61 2.11
N GLU A 37 16.99 12.37 3.09
CA GLU A 37 18.44 12.46 3.32
C GLU A 37 19.04 11.10 3.75
N LEU A 38 18.31 10.31 4.53
CA LEU A 38 18.67 8.93 4.89
C LEU A 38 18.75 8.00 3.66
N GLY A 39 18.06 8.35 2.58
CA GLY A 39 18.08 7.62 1.33
C GLY A 39 17.10 6.46 1.25
N VAL A 40 15.97 6.51 1.99
CA VAL A 40 14.88 5.55 1.79
C VAL A 40 14.31 5.69 0.39
N ASN A 41 13.85 4.59 -0.19
CA ASN A 41 13.35 4.59 -1.57
C ASN A 41 11.93 5.13 -1.66
N VAL A 42 11.11 4.86 -0.63
CA VAL A 42 9.69 5.23 -0.59
C VAL A 42 9.32 5.73 0.80
N ILE A 43 8.58 6.83 0.87
CA ILE A 43 7.97 7.37 2.09
C ILE A 43 6.45 7.24 1.97
N GLU A 44 5.84 6.43 2.82
CA GLU A 44 4.38 6.43 2.96
C GLU A 44 3.96 7.64 3.82
N ALA A 45 3.54 8.70 3.14
CA ALA A 45 3.37 10.02 3.72
C ALA A 45 2.10 10.19 4.59
N GLY A 46 1.13 9.28 4.42
CA GLY A 46 -0.09 9.32 5.21
C GLY A 46 -1.31 8.71 4.52
N PHE A 47 -2.49 8.97 5.09
CA PHE A 47 -3.78 8.53 4.58
C PHE A 47 -4.67 9.75 4.26
N PRO A 48 -4.58 10.30 3.05
CA PRO A 48 -5.15 11.60 2.70
C PRO A 48 -6.66 11.77 2.97
N VAL A 49 -7.44 10.69 2.86
CA VAL A 49 -8.89 10.74 3.07
C VAL A 49 -9.28 10.84 4.56
N SER A 50 -8.36 10.54 5.47
CA SER A 50 -8.66 10.44 6.91
C SER A 50 -9.05 11.78 7.52
N SER A 51 -8.42 12.87 7.10
CA SER A 51 -8.74 14.22 7.55
C SER A 51 -8.20 15.30 6.58
N PRO A 52 -8.71 16.54 6.61
CA PRO A 52 -8.11 17.65 5.88
C PRO A 52 -6.64 17.88 6.22
N GLY A 53 -6.24 17.70 7.49
CA GLY A 53 -4.84 17.84 7.92
C GLY A 53 -3.93 16.76 7.32
N ASP A 54 -4.41 15.51 7.21
CA ASP A 54 -3.64 14.44 6.56
C ASP A 54 -3.53 14.66 5.05
N PHE A 55 -4.59 15.14 4.41
CA PHE A 55 -4.53 15.56 3.01
C PHE A 55 -3.47 16.64 2.78
N ASP A 56 -3.50 17.72 3.59
CA ASP A 56 -2.56 18.82 3.48
C ASP A 56 -1.12 18.37 3.76
N ALA A 57 -0.91 17.47 4.72
CA ALA A 57 0.41 16.93 5.03
C ALA A 57 0.98 16.12 3.85
N VAL A 58 0.21 15.17 3.30
CA VAL A 58 0.64 14.39 2.14
C VAL A 58 0.92 15.29 0.93
N LYS A 59 0.06 16.27 0.68
CA LYS A 59 0.25 17.25 -0.39
C LYS A 59 1.55 18.04 -0.22
N GLN A 60 1.82 18.60 0.96
CA GLN A 60 3.04 19.37 1.21
C GLN A 60 4.31 18.51 1.11
N ILE A 61 4.26 17.26 1.58
CA ILE A 61 5.36 16.29 1.41
C ILE A 61 5.59 16.03 -0.08
N SER A 62 4.54 15.79 -0.86
CA SER A 62 4.63 15.52 -2.29
C SER A 62 5.20 16.70 -3.10
N GLU A 63 4.95 17.93 -2.65
CA GLU A 63 5.50 19.14 -3.26
C GLU A 63 6.95 19.40 -2.86
N THR A 64 7.41 18.84 -1.74
CA THR A 64 8.74 19.13 -1.17
C THR A 64 9.77 18.06 -1.49
N ILE A 65 9.41 16.79 -1.37
CA ILE A 65 10.31 15.64 -1.58
C ILE A 65 10.52 15.42 -3.08
N LYS A 66 11.78 15.24 -3.50
CA LYS A 66 12.14 15.14 -4.92
C LYS A 66 12.90 13.87 -5.30
N GLY A 67 13.77 13.39 -4.41
CA GLY A 67 14.65 12.24 -4.66
C GLY A 67 14.01 10.89 -4.31
N THR A 68 12.91 10.90 -3.54
CA THR A 68 12.25 9.70 -2.99
C THR A 68 10.83 9.58 -3.52
N THR A 69 10.33 8.36 -3.71
CA THR A 69 8.93 8.12 -4.07
C THR A 69 8.03 8.49 -2.88
N VAL A 70 7.03 9.34 -3.12
CA VAL A 70 6.01 9.70 -2.12
C VAL A 70 4.78 8.85 -2.34
N CYS A 71 4.41 8.09 -1.31
CA CYS A 71 3.32 7.15 -1.34
C CYS A 71 2.15 7.63 -0.48
N GLY A 72 0.93 7.49 -0.97
CA GLY A 72 -0.30 7.79 -0.24
C GLY A 72 -1.20 6.57 -0.13
N LEU A 73 -1.63 6.26 1.13
CA LEU A 73 -2.53 5.15 1.38
C LEU A 73 -3.96 5.47 0.91
N SER A 74 -4.64 4.48 0.37
CA SER A 74 -6.07 4.48 0.10
C SER A 74 -6.68 3.09 0.35
N ARG A 75 -7.95 3.04 0.73
CA ARG A 75 -8.71 1.78 0.66
C ARG A 75 -9.15 1.55 -0.79
N ALA A 76 -9.56 0.33 -1.11
CA ALA A 76 -10.15 -0.02 -2.41
C ALA A 76 -11.56 0.59 -2.58
N VAL A 77 -11.62 1.93 -2.58
CA VAL A 77 -12.81 2.78 -2.71
C VAL A 77 -12.45 4.00 -3.55
N ASP A 78 -13.25 4.32 -4.57
CA ASP A 78 -12.96 5.39 -5.54
C ASP A 78 -12.58 6.72 -4.89
N LYS A 79 -13.40 7.17 -3.95
CA LYS A 79 -13.16 8.43 -3.24
C LYS A 79 -11.79 8.48 -2.55
N ASP A 80 -11.35 7.37 -1.95
CA ASP A 80 -10.05 7.31 -1.27
C ASP A 80 -8.91 7.39 -2.28
N ILE A 81 -9.04 6.68 -3.39
CA ILE A 81 -8.06 6.63 -4.48
C ILE A 81 -7.94 7.99 -5.17
N GLU A 82 -9.06 8.64 -5.47
CA GLU A 82 -9.10 9.98 -6.08
C GLU A 82 -8.46 11.04 -5.17
N ILE A 83 -8.77 11.00 -3.86
CA ILE A 83 -8.18 11.93 -2.88
C ILE A 83 -6.68 11.68 -2.73
N ALA A 84 -6.23 10.42 -2.74
CA ALA A 84 -4.80 10.11 -2.71
C ALA A 84 -4.10 10.62 -3.97
N ALA A 85 -4.68 10.40 -5.15
CA ALA A 85 -4.15 10.91 -6.41
C ALA A 85 -4.04 12.45 -6.42
N GLU A 86 -5.06 13.16 -5.92
CA GLU A 86 -5.03 14.62 -5.85
C GLU A 86 -3.96 15.14 -4.87
N ALA A 87 -3.77 14.48 -3.71
CA ALA A 87 -2.74 14.85 -2.75
C ALA A 87 -1.31 14.62 -3.30
N LEU A 88 -1.15 13.62 -4.17
CA LEU A 88 0.13 13.25 -4.77
C LEU A 88 0.41 13.95 -6.12
N LYS A 89 -0.51 14.75 -6.61
CA LYS A 89 -0.49 15.34 -7.97
C LYS A 89 0.79 16.06 -8.35
N ASN A 90 1.46 16.68 -7.39
CA ASN A 90 2.67 17.46 -7.59
C ASN A 90 3.95 16.72 -7.14
N ALA A 91 3.85 15.44 -6.80
CA ALA A 91 5.03 14.63 -6.50
C ALA A 91 5.80 14.30 -7.78
N ASP A 92 7.13 14.34 -7.70
CA ASP A 92 7.99 13.95 -8.83
C ASP A 92 7.87 12.43 -9.09
N ASN A 93 7.75 11.64 -8.03
CA ASN A 93 7.59 10.18 -8.08
C ASN A 93 6.40 9.76 -7.20
N PRO A 94 5.15 9.86 -7.69
CA PRO A 94 3.98 9.48 -6.92
C PRO A 94 3.73 7.98 -6.94
N ARG A 95 3.26 7.42 -5.80
CA ARG A 95 2.74 6.05 -5.70
C ARG A 95 1.41 6.04 -4.97
N ILE A 96 0.39 5.42 -5.54
CA ILE A 96 -0.86 5.12 -4.84
C ILE A 96 -0.75 3.73 -4.21
N HIS A 97 -0.93 3.65 -2.89
CA HIS A 97 -0.99 2.41 -2.13
C HIS A 97 -2.44 2.09 -1.82
N THR A 98 -3.04 1.14 -2.53
CA THR A 98 -4.44 0.76 -2.38
C THR A 98 -4.60 -0.71 -2.05
N GLY A 99 -5.67 -1.10 -1.35
CA GLY A 99 -5.86 -2.51 -1.04
C GLY A 99 -7.14 -2.81 -0.27
N ILE A 100 -7.30 -4.09 0.03
CA ILE A 100 -8.49 -4.64 0.67
C ILE A 100 -8.14 -5.82 1.56
N GLY A 101 -8.93 -6.03 2.63
CA GLY A 101 -8.76 -7.19 3.50
C GLY A 101 -9.08 -8.51 2.81
N THR A 102 -8.18 -9.49 2.95
CA THR A 102 -8.25 -10.77 2.23
C THR A 102 -8.49 -11.98 3.12
N SER A 103 -8.28 -11.86 4.44
CA SER A 103 -8.59 -12.96 5.37
C SER A 103 -10.08 -13.21 5.51
N ASP A 104 -10.46 -14.42 5.89
CA ASP A 104 -11.85 -14.79 6.18
C ASP A 104 -12.49 -13.83 7.19
N PHE A 105 -11.73 -13.44 8.23
CA PHE A 105 -12.21 -12.47 9.20
C PHE A 105 -12.56 -11.12 8.54
N HIS A 106 -11.70 -10.63 7.64
CA HIS A 106 -11.97 -9.38 6.92
C HIS A 106 -13.13 -9.54 5.95
N ILE A 107 -13.18 -10.62 5.21
CA ILE A 107 -14.23 -10.86 4.19
C ILE A 107 -15.60 -10.94 4.87
N TYR A 108 -15.75 -11.82 5.86
CA TYR A 108 -17.06 -12.13 6.40
C TYR A 108 -17.49 -11.21 7.55
N SER A 109 -16.55 -10.68 8.37
CA SER A 109 -16.88 -9.88 9.55
C SER A 109 -16.70 -8.36 9.34
N LYS A 110 -15.63 -7.91 8.65
CA LYS A 110 -15.36 -6.50 8.42
C LYS A 110 -16.05 -5.96 7.18
N LEU A 111 -15.93 -6.68 6.07
CA LEU A 111 -16.45 -6.27 4.77
C LEU A 111 -17.85 -6.79 4.48
N MET A 112 -18.29 -7.81 5.21
CA MET A 112 -19.61 -8.50 5.05
C MET A 112 -19.89 -8.84 3.58
N THR A 113 -18.92 -9.54 2.94
CA THR A 113 -18.90 -9.80 1.50
C THR A 113 -18.45 -11.22 1.18
N THR A 114 -18.17 -11.53 -0.07
CA THR A 114 -17.68 -12.84 -0.51
C THR A 114 -16.28 -12.74 -1.12
N PRO A 115 -15.52 -13.85 -1.18
CA PRO A 115 -14.20 -13.90 -1.81
C PRO A 115 -14.22 -13.39 -3.27
N GLU A 116 -15.25 -13.74 -4.05
CA GLU A 116 -15.38 -13.32 -5.43
C GLU A 116 -15.49 -11.79 -5.55
N LYS A 117 -16.29 -11.18 -4.68
CA LYS A 117 -16.43 -9.71 -4.63
C LYS A 117 -15.15 -9.01 -4.16
N VAL A 118 -14.34 -9.66 -3.34
CA VAL A 118 -13.01 -9.12 -2.99
C VAL A 118 -12.13 -9.06 -4.22
N ILE A 119 -12.12 -10.11 -5.06
CA ILE A 119 -11.37 -10.14 -6.32
C ILE A 119 -11.89 -9.06 -7.29
N GLU A 120 -13.21 -8.92 -7.45
CA GLU A 120 -13.81 -7.88 -8.29
C GLU A 120 -13.42 -6.47 -7.83
N ARG A 121 -13.48 -6.22 -6.51
CA ARG A 121 -13.08 -4.93 -5.92
C ARG A 121 -11.58 -4.67 -6.05
N THR A 122 -10.75 -5.70 -5.95
CA THR A 122 -9.31 -5.59 -6.21
C THR A 122 -9.06 -5.14 -7.65
N GLU A 123 -9.67 -5.82 -8.64
CA GLU A 123 -9.55 -5.45 -10.04
C GLU A 123 -9.96 -4.01 -10.28
N TYR A 124 -11.13 -3.63 -9.78
CA TYR A 124 -11.67 -2.30 -9.98
C TYR A 124 -10.79 -1.21 -9.35
N ALA A 125 -10.39 -1.38 -8.08
CA ALA A 125 -9.59 -0.40 -7.36
C ALA A 125 -8.20 -0.19 -7.98
N VAL A 126 -7.54 -1.29 -8.35
CA VAL A 126 -6.22 -1.20 -8.99
C VAL A 126 -6.31 -0.52 -10.36
N ARG A 127 -7.32 -0.83 -11.17
CA ARG A 127 -7.55 -0.13 -12.45
C ARG A 127 -7.82 1.35 -12.26
N THR A 128 -8.66 1.71 -11.27
CA THR A 128 -8.93 3.12 -10.94
C THR A 128 -7.64 3.84 -10.55
N ALA A 129 -6.85 3.27 -9.65
CA ALA A 129 -5.58 3.83 -9.24
C ALA A 129 -4.59 3.95 -10.42
N ARG A 130 -4.51 2.93 -11.27
CA ARG A 130 -3.62 2.90 -12.44
C ARG A 130 -3.95 3.96 -13.48
N ASN A 131 -5.20 4.34 -13.61
CA ASN A 131 -5.62 5.44 -14.48
C ASN A 131 -5.18 6.80 -13.96
N LEU A 132 -4.90 6.93 -12.66
CA LEU A 132 -4.54 8.18 -12.00
C LEU A 132 -3.06 8.28 -11.67
N CYS A 133 -2.36 7.16 -11.53
CA CYS A 133 -0.96 7.09 -11.13
C CYS A 133 -0.23 5.97 -11.87
N ALA A 134 0.99 6.26 -12.32
CA ALA A 134 1.80 5.29 -13.05
C ALA A 134 2.36 4.17 -12.16
N GLU A 135 2.53 4.41 -10.88
CA GLU A 135 3.01 3.42 -9.91
C GLU A 135 1.92 3.11 -8.88
N VAL A 136 1.48 1.87 -8.83
CA VAL A 136 0.41 1.40 -7.95
C VAL A 136 0.91 0.24 -7.13
N GLU A 137 0.91 0.42 -5.81
CA GLU A 137 1.16 -0.65 -4.83
C GLU A 137 -0.18 -1.20 -4.34
N PHE A 138 -0.35 -2.51 -4.43
CA PHE A 138 -1.54 -3.19 -3.91
C PHE A 138 -1.20 -3.97 -2.65
N TYR A 139 -1.91 -3.70 -1.54
CA TYR A 139 -1.78 -4.48 -0.32
C TYR A 139 -2.96 -5.43 -0.11
N ALA A 140 -2.65 -6.68 0.21
CA ALA A 140 -3.61 -7.68 0.65
C ALA A 140 -3.70 -7.63 2.20
N GLU A 141 -4.55 -6.74 2.77
CA GLU A 141 -4.63 -6.57 4.23
C GLU A 141 -4.93 -7.91 4.92
N ASP A 142 -4.16 -8.19 5.98
CA ASP A 142 -4.24 -9.42 6.75
C ASP A 142 -3.83 -10.68 5.96
N ALA A 143 -2.88 -10.51 5.03
CA ALA A 143 -2.36 -11.60 4.21
C ALA A 143 -1.74 -12.73 5.07
N GLY A 144 -1.16 -12.41 6.21
CA GLY A 144 -0.61 -13.41 7.14
C GLY A 144 -1.61 -14.50 7.49
N ARG A 145 -2.90 -14.16 7.66
CA ARG A 145 -3.99 -15.09 8.00
C ARG A 145 -4.85 -15.52 6.80
N THR A 146 -4.52 -15.06 5.60
CA THR A 146 -5.26 -15.40 4.39
C THR A 146 -4.85 -16.78 3.86
N ASP A 147 -5.82 -17.57 3.35
CA ASP A 147 -5.54 -18.82 2.64
C ASP A 147 -4.64 -18.57 1.43
N ASN A 148 -3.62 -19.39 1.26
CA ASN A 148 -2.60 -19.17 0.24
C ASN A 148 -3.16 -19.23 -1.20
N ALA A 149 -4.10 -20.15 -1.46
CA ALA A 149 -4.66 -20.30 -2.81
C ALA A 149 -5.59 -19.11 -3.17
N PHE A 150 -6.32 -18.59 -2.19
CA PHE A 150 -7.12 -17.40 -2.38
C PHE A 150 -6.23 -16.15 -2.52
N LEU A 151 -5.21 -16.01 -1.68
CA LEU A 151 -4.26 -14.90 -1.76
C LEU A 151 -3.58 -14.84 -3.14
N ALA A 152 -3.16 -16.00 -3.68
CA ALA A 152 -2.56 -16.08 -5.02
C ALA A 152 -3.51 -15.55 -6.11
N LYS A 153 -4.82 -15.88 -6.05
CA LYS A 153 -5.82 -15.36 -6.99
C LYS A 153 -5.99 -13.85 -6.89
N VAL A 154 -5.98 -13.30 -5.68
CA VAL A 154 -6.09 -11.86 -5.45
C VAL A 154 -4.86 -11.13 -6.00
N VAL A 155 -3.65 -11.65 -5.73
CA VAL A 155 -2.38 -11.10 -6.22
C VAL A 155 -2.31 -11.16 -7.75
N GLU A 156 -2.61 -12.31 -8.35
CA GLU A 156 -2.68 -12.45 -9.81
C GLU A 156 -3.61 -11.41 -10.43
N LYS A 157 -4.79 -11.23 -9.84
CA LYS A 157 -5.77 -10.26 -10.31
C LYS A 157 -5.28 -8.82 -10.15
N ALA A 158 -4.64 -8.47 -9.04
CA ALA A 158 -4.06 -7.14 -8.82
C ALA A 158 -3.00 -6.81 -9.87
N ILE A 159 -2.06 -7.72 -10.13
CA ILE A 159 -1.01 -7.54 -11.14
C ILE A 159 -1.63 -7.42 -12.54
N ALA A 160 -2.55 -8.31 -12.91
CA ALA A 160 -3.25 -8.25 -14.20
C ALA A 160 -4.07 -6.96 -14.39
N SER A 161 -4.41 -6.27 -13.30
CA SER A 161 -5.13 -5.00 -13.31
C SER A 161 -4.22 -3.78 -13.35
N GLY A 162 -2.89 -3.97 -13.23
CA GLY A 162 -1.89 -2.94 -13.37
C GLY A 162 -1.16 -2.55 -12.08
N ALA A 163 -1.27 -3.33 -11.00
CA ALA A 163 -0.40 -3.16 -9.84
C ALA A 163 1.06 -3.40 -10.24
N THR A 164 1.95 -2.50 -9.86
CA THR A 164 3.38 -2.56 -10.14
C THR A 164 4.19 -3.05 -8.95
N ILE A 165 3.58 -3.05 -7.77
CA ILE A 165 4.15 -3.56 -6.53
C ILE A 165 3.07 -4.32 -5.77
N ILE A 166 3.43 -5.45 -5.18
CA ILE A 166 2.55 -6.24 -4.31
C ILE A 166 3.08 -6.21 -2.88
N ASN A 167 2.22 -5.76 -1.97
CA ASN A 167 2.50 -5.72 -0.54
C ASN A 167 1.73 -6.85 0.17
N ILE A 168 2.45 -7.72 0.86
CA ILE A 168 1.91 -8.88 1.58
C ILE A 168 2.12 -8.66 3.09
N PRO A 169 1.25 -7.92 3.79
CA PRO A 169 1.45 -7.59 5.19
C PRO A 169 1.03 -8.74 6.13
N ASP A 170 1.86 -9.03 7.12
CA ASP A 170 1.44 -9.74 8.32
C ASP A 170 0.87 -8.73 9.33
N THR A 171 -0.30 -8.19 9.01
CA THR A 171 -0.96 -7.05 9.67
C THR A 171 -1.08 -7.21 11.18
N THR A 172 -1.25 -8.43 11.67
CA THR A 172 -1.45 -8.73 13.09
C THR A 172 -0.21 -9.33 13.76
N GLY A 173 0.89 -9.49 13.04
CA GLY A 173 2.10 -10.16 13.53
C GLY A 173 1.84 -11.61 13.93
N TYR A 174 1.01 -12.31 13.17
CA TYR A 174 0.52 -13.66 13.50
C TYR A 174 1.47 -14.75 13.02
N CYS A 175 2.20 -14.51 11.95
CA CYS A 175 3.06 -15.52 11.32
C CYS A 175 4.39 -15.68 12.06
N LEU A 176 4.82 -16.93 12.23
CA LEU A 176 6.23 -17.21 12.51
C LEU A 176 7.06 -16.95 11.23
N PRO A 177 8.38 -16.67 11.35
CA PRO A 177 9.22 -16.36 10.19
C PRO A 177 9.16 -17.42 9.08
N GLU A 178 9.17 -18.70 9.45
CA GLU A 178 9.10 -19.82 8.51
C GLU A 178 7.75 -19.86 7.79
N GLN A 179 6.66 -19.65 8.52
CA GLN A 179 5.31 -19.63 7.95
C GLN A 179 5.13 -18.48 6.95
N TYR A 180 5.66 -17.32 7.29
CA TYR A 180 5.63 -16.18 6.38
C TYR A 180 6.51 -16.42 5.14
N GLY A 181 7.71 -16.95 5.32
CA GLY A 181 8.60 -17.33 4.21
C GLY A 181 7.97 -18.35 3.27
N GLU A 182 7.29 -19.38 3.81
CA GLU A 182 6.54 -20.36 3.02
C GLU A 182 5.38 -19.72 2.23
N LYS A 183 4.70 -18.74 2.82
CA LYS A 183 3.63 -17.98 2.14
C LYS A 183 4.17 -17.19 0.96
N ILE A 184 5.28 -16.46 1.13
CA ILE A 184 5.93 -15.73 0.04
C ILE A 184 6.38 -16.70 -1.05
N LYS A 185 7.02 -17.81 -0.66
CA LYS A 185 7.42 -18.85 -1.63
C LYS A 185 6.21 -19.39 -2.39
N TYR A 186 5.10 -19.66 -1.71
CA TYR A 186 3.88 -20.12 -2.38
C TYR A 186 3.39 -19.14 -3.44
N LEU A 187 3.38 -17.85 -3.14
CA LEU A 187 2.97 -16.83 -4.12
C LEU A 187 3.91 -16.78 -5.31
N MET A 188 5.23 -16.83 -5.07
CA MET A 188 6.23 -16.86 -6.14
C MET A 188 6.07 -18.07 -7.07
N ASP A 189 5.68 -19.23 -6.50
CA ASP A 189 5.53 -20.49 -7.26
C ASP A 189 4.17 -20.59 -7.99
N HIS A 190 3.12 -19.88 -7.53
CA HIS A 190 1.74 -20.11 -7.99
C HIS A 190 1.05 -18.90 -8.62
N VAL A 191 1.66 -17.71 -8.58
CA VAL A 191 1.12 -16.52 -9.26
C VAL A 191 1.79 -16.41 -10.63
N PRO A 192 1.05 -16.64 -11.75
CA PRO A 192 1.65 -16.80 -13.07
C PRO A 192 2.33 -15.54 -13.61
N ASN A 193 1.91 -14.36 -13.15
CA ASN A 193 2.38 -13.06 -13.60
C ASN A 193 3.18 -12.30 -12.51
N MET A 194 3.76 -13.03 -11.55
CA MET A 194 4.52 -12.43 -10.44
C MET A 194 5.74 -11.63 -10.89
N ASP A 195 6.30 -11.97 -12.05
CA ASP A 195 7.44 -11.28 -12.68
C ASP A 195 7.10 -9.91 -13.28
N GLN A 196 5.83 -9.50 -13.24
CA GLN A 196 5.34 -8.24 -13.79
C GLN A 196 5.14 -7.15 -12.71
N ALA A 197 5.39 -7.47 -11.43
CA ALA A 197 5.24 -6.55 -10.31
C ALA A 197 6.47 -6.53 -9.39
#